data_e92958b27d0d694b7a7824cf81c56cc0
#
_entry.id   e92958b27d0d694b7a7824cf81c56cc0
#
_cell.length_a   1.000
_cell.length_b   1.000
_cell.length_c   1.000
_cell.angle_alpha   90.00
_cell.angle_beta   90.00
_cell.angle_gamma   90.00
#
_symmetry.space_group_name_H-M   'P 1'
#
loop_
_entity.id
_entity.type
_entity.pdbx_description
1 polymer ?
#
loop_
_entity_poly.entity_id
_entity_poly.type
_entity_poly.pdbx_seq_one_letter_code
_entity_poly.pdbx_strand_id
1 'polypeptide(L)'
;MCGVEHRFQIYKAILANGERLVLSLFSSQSGHSVRRSLHKVLYAIDGPAFDASCHPQRPIMTDKLRLAILELLEGRSLSVDLMHSAIGEIMDGRSTEVEIASLLTALRCRGESVNELVGAAQAMRERATSIPCRTINLLDTCGTGGDSLHTFNISTGAALVAAAAGQPVAKHGNRSVSSSTGSADVLEALGVNLQLTPNHIANCIDTVGIGFCFAPLLHGAMKYAAPVRKQLGIRTIFNLLGPLTNPAQASFQLVGASRVSSAELLAQALHKLGTQRALVVCGNDELDEVSLWGVTTVFEVSCEGVQCQTWTASELGLDPCRVEDLQVSNAAESAAILRNVFAGAKGPTRDILVANAAAALLAANRAESIRTAIPLAAAAIDTGRAARLCEWLIKFTRERA
;
A
#
# COMPACT_ATOMS: atom_id res chain seq x y z
N MET A 1 33.61 30.14 38.88
CA MET A 1 34.28 28.98 38.30
C MET A 1 33.28 27.82 38.35
N CYS A 2 32.56 27.57 37.25
CA CYS A 2 31.70 26.42 37.14
C CYS A 2 32.33 25.48 36.12
N GLY A 3 32.75 24.31 36.62
CA GLY A 3 33.34 23.24 35.78
C GLY A 3 32.29 22.63 34.90
N VAL A 4 32.55 22.60 33.60
CA VAL A 4 31.76 21.89 32.62
C VAL A 4 32.31 20.44 32.54
N GLU A 5 31.55 19.51 33.09
CA GLU A 5 31.87 18.07 32.92
C GLU A 5 31.53 17.61 31.50
N HIS A 6 32.52 17.26 30.74
CA HIS A 6 32.37 16.60 29.43
C HIS A 6 32.25 15.07 29.65
N ARG A 7 31.09 14.51 29.32
CA ARG A 7 30.92 13.05 29.28
C ARG A 7 31.32 12.51 27.91
N PHE A 8 32.32 11.65 27.88
CA PHE A 8 32.72 10.87 26.71
C PHE A 8 31.99 9.54 26.74
N GLN A 9 31.31 9.20 25.64
CA GLN A 9 30.85 7.83 25.44
C GLN A 9 31.57 7.24 24.22
N ILE A 10 32.30 6.14 24.47
CA ILE A 10 33.01 5.40 23.43
C ILE A 10 32.22 4.13 23.15
N TYR A 11 31.78 3.95 21.91
CA TYR A 11 31.16 2.72 21.45
C TYR A 11 32.19 1.91 20.67
N LYS A 12 32.40 0.64 21.09
CA LYS A 12 33.21 -0.33 20.36
C LYS A 12 32.28 -1.36 19.71
N ALA A 13 32.37 -1.49 18.40
CA ALA A 13 31.69 -2.54 17.65
C ALA A 13 32.72 -3.40 16.93
N ILE A 14 32.51 -4.72 16.93
CA ILE A 14 33.30 -5.66 16.14
C ILE A 14 32.46 -6.02 14.91
N LEU A 15 32.99 -5.76 13.72
CA LEU A 15 32.34 -6.13 12.46
C LEU A 15 32.56 -7.63 12.18
N ALA A 16 31.70 -8.23 11.35
CA ALA A 16 31.71 -9.66 11.04
C ALA A 16 33.04 -10.17 10.41
N ASN A 17 33.88 -9.25 9.92
CA ASN A 17 35.22 -9.54 9.38
C ASN A 17 36.35 -9.38 10.39
N GLY A 18 36.07 -9.15 11.68
CA GLY A 18 37.08 -9.01 12.73
C GLY A 18 37.65 -7.59 12.90
N GLU A 19 37.22 -6.61 12.14
CA GLU A 19 37.64 -5.21 12.27
C GLU A 19 36.96 -4.51 13.45
N ARG A 20 37.70 -3.67 14.15
CA ARG A 20 37.18 -2.87 15.27
C ARG A 20 36.85 -1.45 14.83
N LEU A 21 35.58 -1.06 14.99
CA LEU A 21 35.14 0.32 14.77
C LEU A 21 35.06 1.03 16.14
N VAL A 22 35.73 2.16 16.27
CA VAL A 22 35.65 3.02 17.46
C VAL A 22 34.97 4.32 17.06
N LEU A 23 33.76 4.58 17.57
CA LEU A 23 33.01 5.82 17.39
C LEU A 23 33.07 6.65 18.67
N SER A 24 33.56 7.88 18.62
CA SER A 24 33.47 8.84 19.70
C SER A 24 32.45 9.94 19.39
N LEU A 25 31.49 10.16 20.28
CA LEU A 25 30.51 11.23 20.18
C LEU A 25 30.82 12.33 21.18
N PHE A 26 30.91 13.58 20.70
CA PHE A 26 30.99 14.76 21.55
C PHE A 26 29.59 15.35 21.75
N SER A 27 29.19 15.54 22.99
CA SER A 27 28.02 16.34 23.32
C SER A 27 28.44 17.54 24.16
N SER A 28 28.19 18.76 23.70
CA SER A 28 28.28 19.98 24.51
C SER A 28 26.87 20.52 24.77
N GLN A 29 26.53 20.73 26.04
CA GLN A 29 25.34 21.46 26.41
C GLN A 29 25.67 22.96 26.48
N SER A 30 25.37 23.70 25.42
CA SER A 30 25.10 25.14 25.48
C SER A 30 24.17 25.48 24.33
N GLY A 31 22.98 26.02 24.69
CA GLY A 31 21.96 26.36 23.71
C GLY A 31 22.44 27.46 22.77
N HIS A 32 22.60 27.11 21.55
CA HIS A 32 22.45 27.86 20.28
C HIS A 32 22.97 26.97 19.15
N SER A 33 22.14 26.75 18.17
CA SER A 33 22.47 26.22 16.82
C SER A 33 23.60 25.19 16.73
N VAL A 34 23.28 23.91 16.77
CA VAL A 34 24.23 22.82 16.55
C VAL A 34 24.53 22.67 15.05
N ARG A 35 25.64 23.26 14.58
CA ARG A 35 26.31 22.80 13.35
C ARG A 35 27.05 21.53 13.66
N ARG A 36 26.61 20.39 13.12
CA ARG A 36 27.32 19.11 13.20
C ARG A 36 28.45 19.10 12.17
N SER A 37 29.69 19.26 12.65
CA SER A 37 30.91 18.96 11.85
C SER A 37 31.32 17.52 12.13
N LEU A 38 31.17 16.65 11.14
CA LEU A 38 31.77 15.31 11.14
C LEU A 38 33.22 15.41 10.66
N HIS A 39 34.19 15.30 11.59
CA HIS A 39 35.59 15.13 11.19
C HIS A 39 35.86 13.64 10.96
N LYS A 40 36.26 13.29 9.73
CA LYS A 40 36.81 11.98 9.40
C LYS A 40 38.21 11.88 9.98
N VAL A 41 38.41 10.97 10.91
CA VAL A 41 39.75 10.52 11.30
C VAL A 41 40.01 9.19 10.60
N LEU A 42 40.80 9.21 9.55
CA LEU A 42 41.36 8.04 8.90
C LEU A 42 42.67 7.67 9.60
N TYR A 43 42.74 6.53 10.27
CA TYR A 43 44.02 5.89 10.64
C TYR A 43 44.37 4.87 9.55
N ALA A 44 45.47 5.11 8.88
CA ALA A 44 46.16 4.09 8.07
C ALA A 44 46.83 3.11 9.01
N ILE A 45 46.56 1.82 8.87
CA ILE A 45 47.31 0.76 9.50
C ILE A 45 48.13 0.10 8.39
N ASP A 46 49.44 0.26 8.44
CA ASP A 46 50.38 -0.45 7.56
C ASP A 46 50.31 -1.95 7.86
N GLY A 47 49.77 -2.71 6.92
CA GLY A 47 49.80 -4.17 6.88
C GLY A 47 50.36 -4.62 5.52
N PRO A 48 50.89 -5.85 5.40
CA PRO A 48 51.58 -6.32 4.20
C PRO A 48 50.67 -6.30 2.98
N ALA A 49 51.26 -5.98 1.82
CA ALA A 49 50.57 -5.80 0.53
C ALA A 49 49.58 -6.91 0.22
N PHE A 50 48.32 -6.53 0.08
CA PHE A 50 47.24 -7.41 -0.33
C PHE A 50 47.35 -7.69 -1.83
N ASP A 51 47.38 -8.96 -2.21
CA ASP A 51 47.39 -9.42 -3.59
C ASP A 51 46.05 -9.03 -4.25
N ALA A 52 46.10 -8.13 -5.23
CA ALA A 52 44.92 -7.55 -5.90
C ALA A 52 44.24 -8.47 -6.93
N SER A 53 44.61 -9.76 -7.00
CA SER A 53 44.18 -10.68 -8.07
C SER A 53 42.95 -11.55 -7.74
N CYS A 54 42.37 -11.46 -6.54
CA CYS A 54 41.23 -12.31 -6.14
C CYS A 54 40.10 -11.49 -5.47
N HIS A 55 39.56 -10.49 -6.15
CA HIS A 55 38.30 -9.89 -5.75
C HIS A 55 37.21 -10.43 -6.67
N PRO A 56 36.13 -11.08 -6.12
CA PRO A 56 34.90 -11.18 -6.88
C PRO A 56 34.49 -9.75 -7.25
N GLN A 57 34.23 -9.51 -8.54
CA GLN A 57 33.78 -8.21 -9.02
C GLN A 57 32.66 -7.72 -8.12
N ARG A 58 32.94 -6.66 -7.32
CA ARG A 58 31.88 -5.97 -6.57
C ARG A 58 30.84 -5.58 -7.62
N PRO A 59 29.56 -5.92 -7.41
CA PRO A 59 28.53 -5.38 -8.29
C PRO A 59 28.70 -3.87 -8.29
N ILE A 60 28.89 -3.30 -9.48
CA ILE A 60 29.06 -1.86 -9.67
C ILE A 60 27.79 -1.23 -9.14
N MET A 61 27.88 -0.49 -8.00
CA MET A 61 26.76 0.31 -7.51
C MET A 61 26.30 1.16 -8.68
N THR A 62 25.07 0.97 -9.11
CA THR A 62 24.55 1.77 -10.19
C THR A 62 24.47 3.22 -9.72
N ASP A 63 24.90 4.15 -10.54
CA ASP A 63 25.06 5.56 -10.14
C ASP A 63 23.77 6.19 -9.59
N LYS A 64 22.59 5.73 -10.04
CA LYS A 64 21.30 6.32 -9.69
C LYS A 64 20.81 5.95 -8.28
N LEU A 65 20.91 4.69 -7.87
CA LEU A 65 20.51 4.28 -6.53
C LEU A 65 21.43 4.90 -5.47
N ARG A 66 22.74 4.95 -5.72
CA ARG A 66 23.70 5.62 -4.84
C ARG A 66 23.40 7.10 -4.70
N LEU A 67 23.15 7.78 -5.85
CA LEU A 67 22.79 9.20 -5.85
C LEU A 67 21.51 9.43 -5.02
N ALA A 68 20.48 8.59 -5.21
CA ALA A 68 19.23 8.69 -4.44
C ALA A 68 19.49 8.58 -2.92
N ILE A 69 20.31 7.62 -2.50
CA ILE A 69 20.67 7.48 -1.08
C ILE A 69 21.39 8.71 -0.56
N LEU A 70 22.36 9.26 -1.30
CA LEU A 70 23.12 10.45 -0.89
C LEU A 70 22.20 11.68 -0.76
N GLU A 71 21.30 11.91 -1.72
CA GLU A 71 20.31 13.00 -1.65
C GLU A 71 19.45 12.89 -0.37
N LEU A 72 18.96 11.68 -0.09
CA LEU A 72 18.14 11.43 1.11
C LEU A 72 18.91 11.65 2.41
N LEU A 73 20.19 11.25 2.49
CA LEU A 73 21.05 11.46 3.66
C LEU A 73 21.31 12.95 3.94
N GLU A 74 21.26 13.78 2.90
CA GLU A 74 21.33 15.25 3.04
C GLU A 74 19.94 15.90 3.27
N GLY A 75 18.89 15.09 3.48
CA GLY A 75 17.54 15.57 3.76
C GLY A 75 16.76 16.04 2.54
N ARG A 76 17.30 15.88 1.33
CA ARG A 76 16.64 16.30 0.08
C ARG A 76 15.64 15.27 -0.41
N SER A 77 14.54 15.73 -1.00
CA SER A 77 13.56 14.86 -1.68
C SER A 77 14.07 14.48 -3.07
N LEU A 78 13.73 13.26 -3.50
CA LEU A 78 14.09 12.78 -4.82
C LEU A 78 13.11 13.31 -5.88
N SER A 79 13.65 13.58 -7.08
CA SER A 79 12.79 13.79 -8.26
C SER A 79 12.08 12.49 -8.66
N VAL A 80 11.00 12.61 -9.44
CA VAL A 80 10.29 11.46 -10.02
C VAL A 80 11.27 10.56 -10.78
N ASP A 81 12.10 11.12 -11.65
CA ASP A 81 13.03 10.38 -12.52
C ASP A 81 14.11 9.64 -11.71
N LEU A 82 14.65 10.28 -10.67
CA LEU A 82 15.68 9.65 -9.84
C LEU A 82 15.09 8.50 -9.03
N MET A 83 13.90 8.68 -8.45
CA MET A 83 13.21 7.63 -7.71
C MET A 83 12.76 6.49 -8.62
N HIS A 84 12.22 6.79 -9.81
CA HIS A 84 11.89 5.81 -10.83
C HIS A 84 13.12 4.95 -11.19
N SER A 85 14.25 5.60 -11.45
CA SER A 85 15.49 4.90 -11.77
C SER A 85 15.97 4.02 -10.61
N ALA A 86 15.98 4.54 -9.37
CA ALA A 86 16.44 3.81 -8.19
C ALA A 86 15.57 2.57 -7.91
N ILE A 87 14.24 2.72 -7.96
CA ILE A 87 13.32 1.57 -7.80
C ILE A 87 13.43 0.61 -8.99
N GLY A 88 13.63 1.13 -10.21
CA GLY A 88 13.86 0.31 -11.40
C GLY A 88 15.07 -0.62 -11.22
N GLU A 89 16.17 -0.13 -10.70
CA GLU A 89 17.37 -0.93 -10.43
C GLU A 89 17.11 -2.02 -9.39
N ILE A 90 16.35 -1.73 -8.35
CA ILE A 90 15.94 -2.71 -7.35
C ILE A 90 15.07 -3.81 -8.01
N MET A 91 14.07 -3.40 -8.77
CA MET A 91 13.15 -4.33 -9.43
C MET A 91 13.82 -5.19 -10.52
N ASP A 92 14.92 -4.70 -11.13
CA ASP A 92 15.72 -5.44 -12.08
C ASP A 92 16.75 -6.38 -11.43
N GLY A 93 16.84 -6.39 -10.08
CA GLY A 93 17.77 -7.21 -9.32
C GLY A 93 19.23 -6.76 -9.43
N ARG A 94 19.46 -5.48 -9.73
CA ARG A 94 20.81 -4.91 -9.89
C ARG A 94 21.34 -4.27 -8.61
N SER A 95 20.59 -4.36 -7.51
CA SER A 95 20.92 -3.75 -6.22
C SER A 95 21.20 -4.82 -5.17
N THR A 96 22.10 -4.54 -4.25
CA THR A 96 22.37 -5.36 -3.08
C THR A 96 21.31 -5.15 -1.98
N GLU A 97 21.15 -6.11 -1.08
CA GLU A 97 20.25 -5.98 0.08
C GLU A 97 20.60 -4.76 0.96
N VAL A 98 21.90 -4.45 1.08
CA VAL A 98 22.37 -3.28 1.86
C VAL A 98 21.91 -1.97 1.22
N GLU A 99 22.01 -1.84 -0.11
CA GLU A 99 21.55 -0.67 -0.83
C GLU A 99 20.03 -0.49 -0.74
N ILE A 100 19.28 -1.58 -0.90
CA ILE A 100 17.83 -1.57 -0.75
C ILE A 100 17.44 -1.14 0.67
N ALA A 101 18.06 -1.73 1.69
CA ALA A 101 17.81 -1.37 3.08
C ALA A 101 18.16 0.10 3.37
N SER A 102 19.27 0.61 2.81
CA SER A 102 19.70 1.99 2.98
C SER A 102 18.69 2.97 2.38
N LEU A 103 18.23 2.74 1.14
CA LEU A 103 17.22 3.57 0.49
C LEU A 103 15.91 3.57 1.30
N LEU A 104 15.40 2.39 1.65
CA LEU A 104 14.12 2.25 2.35
C LEU A 104 14.15 2.90 3.74
N THR A 105 15.26 2.74 4.46
CA THR A 105 15.44 3.35 5.79
C THR A 105 15.57 4.86 5.69
N ALA A 106 16.35 5.39 4.73
CA ALA A 106 16.50 6.82 4.54
C ALA A 106 15.16 7.51 4.18
N LEU A 107 14.38 6.91 3.26
CA LEU A 107 13.02 7.37 2.93
C LEU A 107 12.12 7.37 4.18
N ARG A 108 12.13 6.27 4.94
CA ARG A 108 11.30 6.16 6.14
C ARG A 108 11.68 7.19 7.23
N CYS A 109 12.95 7.47 7.42
CA CYS A 109 13.43 8.46 8.42
C CYS A 109 13.05 9.89 8.05
N ARG A 110 13.09 10.23 6.78
CA ARG A 110 12.77 11.57 6.27
C ARG A 110 11.25 11.76 6.11
N GLY A 111 10.53 10.70 5.80
CA GLY A 111 9.16 10.71 5.28
C GLY A 111 9.14 10.77 3.75
N GLU A 112 8.25 10.01 3.14
CA GLU A 112 8.10 9.91 1.69
C GLU A 112 7.43 11.17 1.13
N SER A 113 7.83 11.58 -0.08
CA SER A 113 7.22 12.69 -0.83
C SER A 113 6.33 12.18 -1.97
N VAL A 114 5.45 13.05 -2.48
CA VAL A 114 4.61 12.75 -3.65
C VAL A 114 5.43 12.33 -4.86
N ASN A 115 6.54 13.03 -5.14
CA ASN A 115 7.39 12.70 -6.30
C ASN A 115 8.03 11.32 -6.16
N GLU A 116 8.41 10.93 -4.97
CA GLU A 116 8.98 9.61 -4.70
C GLU A 116 7.94 8.50 -4.85
N LEU A 117 6.70 8.72 -4.39
CA LEU A 117 5.61 7.77 -4.64
C LEU A 117 5.32 7.62 -6.13
N VAL A 118 5.26 8.73 -6.87
CA VAL A 118 5.01 8.72 -8.31
C VAL A 118 6.10 7.96 -9.05
N GLY A 119 7.38 8.30 -8.82
CA GLY A 119 8.51 7.61 -9.48
C GLY A 119 8.56 6.12 -9.15
N ALA A 120 8.35 5.76 -7.88
CA ALA A 120 8.32 4.38 -7.47
C ALA A 120 7.14 3.60 -8.08
N ALA A 121 5.95 4.20 -8.13
CA ALA A 121 4.77 3.59 -8.73
C ALA A 121 4.95 3.37 -10.24
N GLN A 122 5.52 4.33 -10.97
CA GLN A 122 5.82 4.20 -12.40
C GLN A 122 6.80 3.04 -12.65
N ALA A 123 7.91 2.97 -11.92
CA ALA A 123 8.89 1.89 -12.04
C ALA A 123 8.27 0.50 -11.78
N MET A 124 7.35 0.39 -10.82
CA MET A 124 6.66 -0.85 -10.53
C MET A 124 5.62 -1.22 -11.59
N ARG A 125 4.83 -0.24 -12.10
CA ARG A 125 3.83 -0.45 -13.16
C ARG A 125 4.48 -0.99 -14.44
N GLU A 126 5.63 -0.44 -14.84
CA GLU A 126 6.38 -0.87 -16.02
C GLU A 126 6.85 -2.32 -15.95
N ARG A 127 7.06 -2.84 -14.73
CA ARG A 127 7.57 -4.20 -14.48
C ARG A 127 6.50 -5.17 -13.98
N ALA A 128 5.27 -4.70 -13.84
CA ALA A 128 4.14 -5.54 -13.50
C ALA A 128 3.70 -6.37 -14.71
N THR A 129 3.24 -7.60 -14.45
CA THR A 129 2.59 -8.41 -15.48
C THR A 129 1.20 -7.84 -15.74
N SER A 130 0.96 -7.26 -16.92
CA SER A 130 -0.30 -6.63 -17.27
C SER A 130 -1.44 -7.65 -17.42
N ILE A 131 -2.67 -7.18 -17.13
CA ILE A 131 -3.91 -7.94 -17.31
C ILE A 131 -4.57 -7.47 -18.60
N PRO A 132 -4.61 -8.29 -19.66
CA PRO A 132 -5.10 -7.89 -20.98
C PRO A 132 -6.63 -8.03 -21.12
N CYS A 133 -7.41 -7.42 -20.19
CA CYS A 133 -8.86 -7.39 -20.26
C CYS A 133 -9.36 -6.41 -21.32
N ARG A 134 -10.51 -6.70 -21.92
CA ARG A 134 -11.20 -5.84 -22.90
C ARG A 134 -12.07 -4.81 -22.22
N THR A 135 -12.51 -5.11 -21.02
CA THR A 135 -13.35 -4.23 -20.20
C THR A 135 -12.54 -2.99 -19.78
N ILE A 136 -13.10 -1.82 -20.03
CA ILE A 136 -12.56 -0.52 -19.66
C ILE A 136 -13.27 0.04 -18.42
N ASN A 137 -12.80 1.17 -17.90
CA ASN A 137 -13.41 1.84 -16.75
C ASN A 137 -13.44 0.93 -15.50
N LEU A 138 -12.34 0.23 -15.28
CA LEU A 138 -12.20 -0.66 -14.15
C LEU A 138 -12.08 0.12 -12.84
N LEU A 139 -12.66 -0.45 -11.79
CA LEU A 139 -12.55 0.03 -10.41
C LEU A 139 -11.60 -0.87 -9.62
N ASP A 140 -10.75 -0.27 -8.78
CA ASP A 140 -10.01 -0.96 -7.72
C ASP A 140 -10.44 -0.45 -6.33
N THR A 141 -10.42 -1.33 -5.34
CA THR A 141 -10.72 -1.00 -3.94
C THR A 141 -9.54 -1.41 -3.02
N CYS A 142 -8.33 -1.03 -3.41
CA CYS A 142 -7.11 -1.42 -2.69
C CYS A 142 -6.69 -0.33 -1.69
N GLY A 143 -6.68 -0.64 -0.38
CA GLY A 143 -6.13 0.20 0.67
C GLY A 143 -4.67 -0.08 0.98
N THR A 144 -4.06 0.74 1.85
CA THR A 144 -2.69 0.56 2.34
C THR A 144 -2.57 -0.56 3.38
N GLY A 145 -3.68 -0.91 4.01
CA GLY A 145 -3.69 -1.78 5.17
C GLY A 145 -2.99 -1.19 6.41
N GLY A 146 -2.93 -1.99 7.46
CA GLY A 146 -2.15 -1.69 8.64
C GLY A 146 -2.79 -0.68 9.60
N ASP A 147 -4.13 -0.68 9.66
CA ASP A 147 -4.93 0.06 10.63
C ASP A 147 -4.91 -0.58 12.03
N SER A 148 -4.59 -1.87 12.13
CA SER A 148 -4.55 -2.64 13.38
C SER A 148 -5.90 -2.76 14.12
N LEU A 149 -7.02 -2.47 13.47
CA LEU A 149 -8.36 -2.54 14.05
C LEU A 149 -8.97 -3.94 13.98
N HIS A 150 -8.37 -4.83 13.17
CA HIS A 150 -8.81 -6.21 13.00
C HIS A 150 -10.25 -6.37 12.49
N THR A 151 -10.74 -5.44 11.70
CA THR A 151 -12.05 -5.52 11.08
C THR A 151 -12.12 -6.64 10.04
N PHE A 152 -13.34 -7.15 9.76
CA PHE A 152 -13.52 -8.03 8.62
C PHE A 152 -13.11 -7.31 7.31
N ASN A 153 -12.84 -8.06 6.24
CA ASN A 153 -12.28 -7.46 5.01
C ASN A 153 -13.35 -6.67 4.24
N ILE A 154 -13.57 -5.42 4.67
CA ILE A 154 -14.58 -4.49 4.15
C ILE A 154 -14.32 -4.22 2.67
N SER A 155 -13.08 -3.90 2.28
CA SER A 155 -12.74 -3.55 0.90
C SER A 155 -12.99 -4.70 -0.10
N THR A 156 -12.81 -5.96 0.31
CA THR A 156 -13.14 -7.12 -0.54
C THR A 156 -14.64 -7.27 -0.71
N GLY A 157 -15.40 -7.11 0.37
CA GLY A 157 -16.86 -7.11 0.31
C GLY A 157 -17.40 -5.96 -0.54
N ALA A 158 -16.86 -4.75 -0.38
CA ALA A 158 -17.22 -3.57 -1.18
C ALA A 158 -16.94 -3.78 -2.68
N ALA A 159 -15.82 -4.44 -3.04
CA ALA A 159 -15.51 -4.82 -4.41
C ALA A 159 -16.59 -5.74 -5.01
N LEU A 160 -16.99 -6.78 -4.27
CA LEU A 160 -18.03 -7.72 -4.69
C LEU A 160 -19.40 -7.04 -4.84
N VAL A 161 -19.76 -6.14 -3.92
CA VAL A 161 -21.01 -5.37 -3.98
C VAL A 161 -20.99 -4.38 -5.16
N ALA A 162 -19.88 -3.66 -5.38
CA ALA A 162 -19.74 -2.75 -6.52
C ALA A 162 -19.83 -3.50 -7.86
N ALA A 163 -19.20 -4.66 -7.97
CA ALA A 163 -19.32 -5.53 -9.15
C ALA A 163 -20.76 -6.02 -9.36
N ALA A 164 -21.44 -6.42 -8.29
CA ALA A 164 -22.85 -6.83 -8.32
C ALA A 164 -23.81 -5.67 -8.67
N ALA A 165 -23.40 -4.42 -8.40
CA ALA A 165 -24.09 -3.23 -8.86
C ALA A 165 -23.84 -2.89 -10.35
N GLY A 166 -22.97 -3.66 -11.04
CA GLY A 166 -22.68 -3.52 -12.46
C GLY A 166 -21.44 -2.67 -12.77
N GLN A 167 -20.60 -2.37 -11.78
CA GLN A 167 -19.31 -1.72 -12.00
C GLN A 167 -18.19 -2.76 -12.17
N PRO A 168 -17.51 -2.83 -13.33
CA PRO A 168 -16.40 -3.77 -13.49
C PRO A 168 -15.25 -3.51 -12.50
N VAL A 169 -14.74 -4.57 -11.88
CA VAL A 169 -13.73 -4.47 -10.82
C VAL A 169 -12.49 -5.30 -11.15
N ALA A 170 -11.32 -4.67 -11.07
CA ALA A 170 -10.02 -5.34 -11.05
C ALA A 170 -9.40 -5.11 -9.66
N LYS A 171 -9.77 -5.94 -8.70
CA LYS A 171 -9.30 -5.77 -7.33
C LYS A 171 -7.85 -6.19 -7.18
N HIS A 172 -6.97 -5.24 -6.90
CA HIS A 172 -5.59 -5.51 -6.50
C HIS A 172 -5.54 -5.86 -5.01
N GLY A 173 -4.75 -6.87 -4.66
CA GLY A 173 -4.64 -7.26 -3.27
C GLY A 173 -3.57 -8.31 -2.98
N ASN A 174 -3.38 -8.56 -1.68
CA ASN A 174 -2.36 -9.46 -1.18
C ASN A 174 -2.87 -10.23 0.05
N ARG A 175 -2.05 -11.16 0.53
CA ARG A 175 -2.21 -11.76 1.86
C ARG A 175 -1.88 -10.73 2.94
N SER A 176 -2.44 -10.93 4.13
CA SER A 176 -2.08 -10.11 5.28
C SER A 176 -0.61 -10.30 5.67
N VAL A 177 0.03 -9.19 6.06
CA VAL A 177 1.37 -9.20 6.69
C VAL A 177 1.28 -8.81 8.17
N SER A 178 0.34 -7.94 8.54
CA SER A 178 0.22 -7.35 9.88
C SER A 178 -1.20 -7.38 10.45
N SER A 179 -2.24 -7.58 9.63
CA SER A 179 -3.63 -7.65 10.05
C SER A 179 -4.12 -9.09 10.19
N SER A 180 -5.28 -9.30 10.84
CA SER A 180 -5.89 -10.63 11.01
C SER A 180 -6.33 -11.27 9.69
N THR A 181 -6.61 -10.45 8.65
CA THR A 181 -7.16 -10.93 7.39
C THR A 181 -6.68 -10.09 6.20
N GLY A 182 -6.07 -10.73 5.19
CA GLY A 182 -5.79 -10.10 3.88
C GLY A 182 -6.90 -10.37 2.88
N SER A 183 -6.98 -9.57 1.83
CA SER A 183 -7.99 -9.76 0.77
C SER A 183 -7.88 -11.13 0.09
N ALA A 184 -6.66 -11.61 -0.14
CA ALA A 184 -6.41 -12.94 -0.68
C ALA A 184 -6.90 -14.06 0.26
N ASP A 185 -6.62 -13.94 1.56
CA ASP A 185 -6.99 -14.94 2.55
C ASP A 185 -8.51 -15.09 2.66
N VAL A 186 -9.24 -13.98 2.62
CA VAL A 186 -10.71 -13.98 2.67
C VAL A 186 -11.33 -14.53 1.38
N LEU A 187 -10.78 -14.19 0.21
CA LEU A 187 -11.26 -14.75 -1.06
C LEU A 187 -11.04 -16.26 -1.14
N GLU A 188 -9.91 -16.77 -0.67
CA GLU A 188 -9.68 -18.22 -0.56
C GLU A 188 -10.66 -18.88 0.43
N ALA A 189 -10.92 -18.24 1.60
CA ALA A 189 -11.91 -18.72 2.56
C ALA A 189 -13.35 -18.69 2.01
N LEU A 190 -13.67 -17.77 1.10
CA LEU A 190 -14.90 -17.79 0.32
C LEU A 190 -14.94 -18.93 -0.70
N GLY A 191 -13.78 -19.42 -1.15
CA GLY A 191 -13.65 -20.51 -2.09
C GLY A 191 -13.17 -20.09 -3.48
N VAL A 192 -12.72 -18.85 -3.65
CA VAL A 192 -12.15 -18.33 -4.91
C VAL A 192 -10.75 -18.92 -5.11
N ASN A 193 -10.44 -19.38 -6.31
CA ASN A 193 -9.08 -19.74 -6.68
C ASN A 193 -8.29 -18.51 -7.12
N LEU A 194 -7.15 -18.27 -6.46
CA LEU A 194 -6.28 -17.12 -6.74
C LEU A 194 -5.11 -17.42 -7.67
N GLN A 195 -4.86 -18.73 -7.96
CA GLN A 195 -3.74 -19.17 -8.80
C GLN A 195 -4.14 -19.11 -10.28
N LEU A 196 -4.46 -17.91 -10.75
CA LEU A 196 -4.91 -17.69 -12.13
C LEU A 196 -3.83 -17.02 -12.96
N THR A 197 -3.74 -17.38 -14.23
CA THR A 197 -2.89 -16.66 -15.20
C THR A 197 -3.48 -15.26 -15.49
N PRO A 198 -2.68 -14.31 -15.98
CA PRO A 198 -3.19 -12.96 -16.35
C PRO A 198 -4.36 -13.02 -17.34
N ASN A 199 -4.33 -13.94 -18.30
CA ASN A 199 -5.43 -14.13 -19.26
C ASN A 199 -6.71 -14.67 -18.59
N HIS A 200 -6.60 -15.56 -17.61
CA HIS A 200 -7.77 -16.04 -16.86
C HIS A 200 -8.36 -14.94 -15.96
N ILE A 201 -7.52 -14.09 -15.36
CA ILE A 201 -7.97 -12.89 -14.60
C ILE A 201 -8.71 -11.94 -15.55
N ALA A 202 -8.15 -11.66 -16.73
CA ALA A 202 -8.80 -10.84 -17.74
C ALA A 202 -10.17 -11.40 -18.15
N ASN A 203 -10.23 -12.70 -18.46
CA ASN A 203 -11.50 -13.38 -18.80
C ASN A 203 -12.49 -13.34 -17.62
N CYS A 204 -12.03 -13.40 -16.38
CA CYS A 204 -12.88 -13.29 -15.20
C CYS A 204 -13.51 -11.89 -15.12
N ILE A 205 -12.71 -10.84 -15.30
CA ILE A 205 -13.20 -9.45 -15.37
C ILE A 205 -14.22 -9.29 -16.50
N ASP A 206 -13.88 -9.75 -17.69
CA ASP A 206 -14.71 -9.61 -18.90
C ASP A 206 -16.03 -10.39 -18.83
N THR A 207 -16.08 -11.48 -18.07
CA THR A 207 -17.24 -12.39 -18.02
C THR A 207 -18.06 -12.24 -16.75
N VAL A 208 -17.40 -12.24 -15.58
CA VAL A 208 -18.05 -12.18 -14.27
C VAL A 208 -18.25 -10.73 -13.81
N GLY A 209 -17.45 -9.80 -14.32
CA GLY A 209 -17.45 -8.39 -13.92
C GLY A 209 -16.50 -8.08 -12.76
N ILE A 210 -15.76 -9.07 -12.23
CA ILE A 210 -14.73 -8.88 -11.22
C ILE A 210 -13.61 -9.89 -11.40
N GLY A 211 -12.35 -9.45 -11.21
CA GLY A 211 -11.17 -10.30 -11.14
C GLY A 211 -10.24 -9.88 -10.01
N PHE A 212 -9.53 -10.84 -9.42
CA PHE A 212 -8.58 -10.57 -8.36
C PHE A 212 -7.15 -10.58 -8.91
N CYS A 213 -6.50 -9.43 -8.84
CA CYS A 213 -5.10 -9.23 -9.23
C CYS A 213 -4.20 -9.53 -8.03
N PHE A 214 -3.82 -10.81 -7.86
CA PHE A 214 -3.01 -11.27 -6.73
C PHE A 214 -1.57 -10.78 -6.87
N ALA A 215 -1.15 -9.84 -6.02
CA ALA A 215 0.12 -9.11 -6.13
C ALA A 215 1.36 -10.02 -6.28
N PRO A 216 1.54 -11.13 -5.54
CA PRO A 216 2.70 -12.01 -5.70
C PRO A 216 2.87 -12.62 -7.09
N LEU A 217 1.78 -12.87 -7.81
CA LEU A 217 1.82 -13.42 -9.16
C LEU A 217 2.11 -12.37 -10.23
N LEU A 218 1.74 -11.11 -9.97
CA LEU A 218 1.75 -10.04 -10.97
C LEU A 218 2.91 -9.05 -10.81
N HIS A 219 3.52 -9.01 -9.63
CA HIS A 219 4.69 -8.18 -9.33
C HIS A 219 5.92 -9.05 -9.03
N GLY A 220 6.30 -9.92 -9.96
CA GLY A 220 7.42 -10.84 -9.79
C GLY A 220 8.76 -10.18 -9.43
N ALA A 221 8.97 -8.92 -9.84
CA ALA A 221 10.13 -8.12 -9.49
C ALA A 221 10.26 -7.81 -7.98
N MET A 222 9.16 -7.87 -7.22
CA MET A 222 9.17 -7.70 -5.77
C MET A 222 10.01 -8.73 -5.02
N LYS A 223 10.35 -9.87 -5.66
CA LYS A 223 11.23 -10.89 -5.07
C LYS A 223 12.59 -10.35 -4.60
N TYR A 224 13.07 -9.25 -5.19
CA TYR A 224 14.33 -8.62 -4.80
C TYR A 224 14.19 -7.71 -3.57
N ALA A 225 13.05 -7.06 -3.37
CA ALA A 225 12.81 -6.17 -2.24
C ALA A 225 12.16 -6.89 -1.04
N ALA A 226 11.40 -7.96 -1.26
CA ALA A 226 10.62 -8.64 -0.21
C ALA A 226 11.48 -9.21 0.93
N PRO A 227 12.64 -9.86 0.69
CA PRO A 227 13.50 -10.36 1.78
C PRO A 227 14.01 -9.22 2.67
N VAL A 228 14.46 -8.12 2.07
CA VAL A 228 14.96 -6.94 2.79
C VAL A 228 13.86 -6.30 3.64
N ARG A 229 12.66 -6.11 3.07
CA ARG A 229 11.49 -5.59 3.80
C ARG A 229 11.14 -6.47 5.02
N LYS A 230 11.20 -7.79 4.85
CA LYS A 230 10.96 -8.75 5.94
C LYS A 230 12.01 -8.63 7.05
N GLN A 231 13.29 -8.49 6.70
CA GLN A 231 14.39 -8.32 7.65
C GLN A 231 14.30 -6.98 8.39
N LEU A 232 13.95 -5.90 7.68
CA LEU A 232 13.78 -4.58 8.29
C LEU A 232 12.62 -4.54 9.30
N GLY A 233 11.55 -5.29 9.09
CA GLY A 233 10.41 -5.37 10.01
C GLY A 233 9.66 -4.05 10.24
N ILE A 234 9.86 -3.04 9.39
CA ILE A 234 9.24 -1.72 9.49
C ILE A 234 8.37 -1.42 8.26
N ARG A 235 7.45 -0.45 8.40
CA ARG A 235 6.74 0.10 7.25
C ARG A 235 7.70 0.91 6.38
N THR A 236 7.60 0.71 5.07
CA THR A 236 8.43 1.38 4.05
C THR A 236 7.53 1.95 2.96
N ILE A 237 8.11 2.70 2.01
CA ILE A 237 7.37 3.23 0.85
C ILE A 237 6.53 2.15 0.13
N PHE A 238 6.97 0.89 0.08
CA PHE A 238 6.23 -0.21 -0.52
C PHE A 238 4.85 -0.47 0.12
N ASN A 239 4.62 -0.02 1.36
CA ASN A 239 3.31 -0.12 1.99
C ASN A 239 2.30 0.89 1.42
N LEU A 240 2.78 1.97 0.80
CA LEU A 240 1.96 2.98 0.14
C LEU A 240 1.75 2.69 -1.36
N LEU A 241 2.61 1.85 -1.96
CA LEU A 241 2.61 1.62 -3.41
C LEU A 241 1.53 0.64 -3.90
N GLY A 242 0.98 -0.21 -3.01
CA GLY A 242 -0.06 -1.18 -3.39
C GLY A 242 -1.21 -0.55 -4.20
N PRO A 243 -1.90 0.48 -3.66
CA PRO A 243 -2.98 1.15 -4.37
C PRO A 243 -2.56 1.88 -5.65
N LEU A 244 -1.28 2.21 -5.79
CA LEU A 244 -0.74 2.96 -6.94
C LEU A 244 -0.29 2.07 -8.10
N THR A 245 -0.32 0.73 -7.94
CA THR A 245 0.35 -0.20 -8.87
C THR A 245 -0.55 -1.32 -9.38
N ASN A 246 -1.86 -1.07 -9.51
CA ASN A 246 -2.79 -2.05 -10.05
C ASN A 246 -2.40 -2.47 -11.49
N PRO A 247 -2.14 -3.77 -11.76
CA PRO A 247 -1.64 -4.24 -13.05
C PRO A 247 -2.70 -4.25 -14.15
N ALA A 248 -3.99 -4.09 -13.82
CA ALA A 248 -5.07 -3.89 -14.79
C ALA A 248 -5.30 -2.40 -15.12
N GLN A 249 -4.48 -1.49 -14.58
CA GLN A 249 -4.55 -0.04 -14.82
C GLN A 249 -5.96 0.53 -14.56
N ALA A 250 -6.54 0.20 -13.40
CA ALA A 250 -7.87 0.65 -13.01
C ALA A 250 -7.99 2.18 -13.13
N SER A 251 -9.03 2.64 -13.86
CA SER A 251 -9.31 4.07 -14.10
C SER A 251 -9.91 4.74 -12.87
N PHE A 252 -10.61 3.97 -12.05
CA PHE A 252 -11.30 4.42 -10.86
C PHE A 252 -10.78 3.69 -9.63
N GLN A 253 -10.69 4.40 -8.49
CA GLN A 253 -10.17 3.78 -7.27
C GLN A 253 -10.91 4.28 -6.02
N LEU A 254 -11.22 3.35 -5.11
CA LEU A 254 -11.44 3.64 -3.70
C LEU A 254 -10.20 3.19 -2.94
N VAL A 255 -9.47 4.10 -2.35
CA VAL A 255 -8.21 3.82 -1.66
C VAL A 255 -8.35 4.14 -0.19
N GLY A 256 -8.13 3.16 0.67
CA GLY A 256 -8.09 3.36 2.11
C GLY A 256 -6.68 3.66 2.62
N ALA A 257 -6.56 4.56 3.59
CA ALA A 257 -5.32 4.83 4.30
C ALA A 257 -5.59 5.01 5.79
N SER A 258 -4.75 4.41 6.63
CA SER A 258 -4.93 4.43 8.10
C SER A 258 -4.44 5.72 8.78
N ARG A 259 -4.05 6.75 8.02
CA ARG A 259 -3.69 8.09 8.48
C ARG A 259 -4.10 9.12 7.45
N VAL A 260 -4.64 10.25 7.90
CA VAL A 260 -5.04 11.36 7.03
C VAL A 260 -3.86 11.89 6.21
N SER A 261 -2.67 11.99 6.83
CA SER A 261 -1.45 12.42 6.12
C SER A 261 -1.04 11.46 5.00
N SER A 262 -1.23 10.16 5.19
CA SER A 262 -0.97 9.15 4.13
C SER A 262 -2.04 9.21 3.05
N ALA A 263 -3.31 9.47 3.41
CA ALA A 263 -4.40 9.63 2.45
C ALA A 263 -4.14 10.84 1.53
N GLU A 264 -3.74 11.97 2.09
CA GLU A 264 -3.40 13.17 1.32
C GLU A 264 -2.23 12.92 0.37
N LEU A 265 -1.16 12.29 0.87
CA LEU A 265 0.01 11.94 0.07
C LEU A 265 -0.35 11.02 -1.11
N LEU A 266 -1.20 10.01 -0.88
CA LEU A 266 -1.69 9.10 -1.91
C LEU A 266 -2.59 9.81 -2.93
N ALA A 267 -3.47 10.69 -2.47
CA ALA A 267 -4.35 11.47 -3.34
C ALA A 267 -3.55 12.34 -4.31
N GLN A 268 -2.54 13.04 -3.80
CA GLN A 268 -1.64 13.86 -4.64
C GLN A 268 -0.82 13.00 -5.62
N ALA A 269 -0.39 11.80 -5.20
CA ALA A 269 0.32 10.87 -6.07
C ALA A 269 -0.61 10.33 -7.19
N LEU A 270 -1.84 9.95 -6.87
CA LEU A 270 -2.83 9.48 -7.85
C LEU A 270 -3.17 10.58 -8.88
N HIS A 271 -3.33 11.83 -8.44
CA HIS A 271 -3.53 12.96 -9.32
C HIS A 271 -2.34 13.10 -10.31
N LYS A 272 -1.11 13.11 -9.82
CA LYS A 272 0.09 13.18 -10.68
C LYS A 272 0.26 11.96 -11.60
N LEU A 273 -0.21 10.79 -11.20
CA LEU A 273 -0.20 9.58 -12.03
C LEU A 273 -1.31 9.58 -13.09
N GLY A 274 -2.19 10.59 -13.12
CA GLY A 274 -3.25 10.73 -14.11
C GLY A 274 -4.45 9.79 -13.89
N THR A 275 -4.72 9.37 -12.65
CA THR A 275 -5.92 8.58 -12.32
C THR A 275 -7.17 9.37 -12.68
N GLN A 276 -8.11 8.74 -13.40
CA GLN A 276 -9.30 9.43 -13.92
C GLN A 276 -10.18 9.96 -12.78
N ARG A 277 -10.47 9.16 -11.77
CA ARG A 277 -11.08 9.57 -10.50
C ARG A 277 -10.72 8.58 -9.39
N ALA A 278 -10.46 9.10 -8.21
CA ALA A 278 -10.32 8.29 -7.01
C ALA A 278 -10.92 8.98 -5.80
N LEU A 279 -11.35 8.18 -4.83
CA LEU A 279 -11.63 8.62 -3.47
C LEU A 279 -10.59 7.99 -2.56
N VAL A 280 -9.79 8.81 -1.89
CA VAL A 280 -8.85 8.33 -0.89
C VAL A 280 -9.44 8.65 0.48
N VAL A 281 -9.70 7.61 1.28
CA VAL A 281 -10.48 7.72 2.51
C VAL A 281 -9.65 7.35 3.73
N CYS A 282 -9.93 8.01 4.84
CA CYS A 282 -9.38 7.72 6.15
C CYS A 282 -10.43 7.93 7.23
N GLY A 283 -10.91 6.86 7.86
CA GLY A 283 -11.84 6.93 8.98
C GLY A 283 -11.11 7.23 10.28
N ASN A 284 -11.50 8.30 11.00
CA ASN A 284 -11.03 8.66 12.35
C ASN A 284 -9.50 8.81 12.50
N ASP A 285 -8.75 9.06 11.42
CA ASP A 285 -7.28 9.01 11.39
C ASP A 285 -6.69 7.66 11.87
N GLU A 286 -7.43 6.56 11.67
CA GLU A 286 -7.01 5.21 12.10
C GLU A 286 -7.44 4.09 11.15
N LEU A 287 -8.65 4.17 10.56
CA LEU A 287 -9.25 3.14 9.71
C LEU A 287 -8.98 3.42 8.22
N ASP A 288 -8.53 2.44 7.47
CA ASP A 288 -8.31 2.56 6.02
C ASP A 288 -9.58 2.22 5.18
N GLU A 289 -10.75 2.66 5.69
CA GLU A 289 -12.07 2.49 5.06
C GLU A 289 -12.96 3.70 5.37
N VAL A 290 -14.15 3.78 4.74
CA VAL A 290 -15.21 4.69 5.18
C VAL A 290 -15.75 4.22 6.52
N SER A 291 -15.72 5.07 7.53
CA SER A 291 -16.13 4.76 8.90
C SER A 291 -17.61 5.10 9.13
N LEU A 292 -18.25 4.32 10.00
CA LEU A 292 -19.57 4.64 10.57
C LEU A 292 -19.48 5.08 12.04
N TRP A 293 -18.26 5.29 12.56
CA TRP A 293 -18.02 5.95 13.85
C TRP A 293 -17.08 7.15 13.64
N GLY A 294 -17.42 8.30 14.22
CA GLY A 294 -16.64 9.52 14.03
C GLY A 294 -16.70 10.10 12.62
N VAL A 295 -15.58 10.51 12.08
CA VAL A 295 -15.48 11.26 10.82
C VAL A 295 -14.57 10.52 9.83
N THR A 296 -15.02 10.38 8.59
CA THR A 296 -14.16 9.96 7.46
C THR A 296 -13.65 11.18 6.72
N THR A 297 -12.34 11.37 6.66
CA THR A 297 -11.72 12.34 5.73
C THR A 297 -11.64 11.70 4.35
N VAL A 298 -12.05 12.44 3.34
CA VAL A 298 -12.13 11.99 1.95
C VAL A 298 -11.40 12.97 1.05
N PHE A 299 -10.37 12.50 0.36
CA PHE A 299 -9.72 13.25 -0.71
C PHE A 299 -10.26 12.75 -2.04
N GLU A 300 -11.00 13.59 -2.71
CA GLU A 300 -11.48 13.32 -4.06
C GLU A 300 -10.44 13.77 -5.08
N VAL A 301 -10.00 12.83 -5.90
CA VAL A 301 -9.00 13.02 -6.96
C VAL A 301 -9.72 13.05 -8.32
N SER A 302 -9.43 14.06 -9.13
CA SER A 302 -9.88 14.18 -10.49
C SER A 302 -8.80 14.80 -11.40
N CYS A 303 -9.09 15.01 -12.68
CA CYS A 303 -8.20 15.76 -13.58
C CYS A 303 -8.03 17.23 -13.17
N GLU A 304 -8.98 17.80 -12.42
CA GLU A 304 -8.95 19.18 -11.95
C GLU A 304 -8.09 19.37 -10.69
N GLY A 305 -7.77 18.30 -9.97
CA GLY A 305 -6.97 18.33 -8.75
C GLY A 305 -7.49 17.41 -7.66
N VAL A 306 -7.13 17.75 -6.42
CA VAL A 306 -7.51 17.04 -5.21
C VAL A 306 -8.36 17.96 -4.34
N GLN A 307 -9.56 17.51 -3.96
CA GLN A 307 -10.44 18.20 -3.04
C GLN A 307 -10.61 17.39 -1.76
N CYS A 308 -10.68 18.07 -0.62
CA CYS A 308 -10.87 17.42 0.68
C CYS A 308 -12.27 17.71 1.22
N GLN A 309 -12.95 16.69 1.68
CA GLN A 309 -14.25 16.76 2.35
C GLN A 309 -14.30 15.76 3.49
N THR A 310 -15.36 15.79 4.28
CA THR A 310 -15.58 14.85 5.37
C THR A 310 -16.96 14.21 5.26
N TRP A 311 -17.06 12.96 5.74
CA TRP A 311 -18.34 12.26 5.85
C TRP A 311 -18.53 11.70 7.26
N THR A 312 -19.79 11.67 7.70
CA THR A 312 -20.25 11.03 8.93
C THR A 312 -21.34 10.00 8.60
N ALA A 313 -21.62 9.06 9.48
CA ALA A 313 -22.71 8.07 9.31
C ALA A 313 -24.05 8.77 9.00
N SER A 314 -24.36 9.88 9.68
CA SER A 314 -25.58 10.67 9.47
C SER A 314 -25.66 11.27 8.07
N GLU A 315 -24.55 11.77 7.51
CA GLU A 315 -24.51 12.30 6.13
C GLU A 315 -24.69 11.19 5.10
N LEU A 316 -24.24 9.98 5.41
CA LEU A 316 -24.46 8.78 4.61
C LEU A 316 -25.91 8.24 4.74
N GLY A 317 -26.66 8.67 5.75
CA GLY A 317 -28.00 8.15 6.06
C GLY A 317 -27.96 6.72 6.61
N LEU A 318 -26.89 6.37 7.31
CA LEU A 318 -26.67 5.06 7.93
C LEU A 318 -26.52 5.21 9.45
N ASP A 319 -26.80 4.12 10.17
CA ASP A 319 -26.67 4.09 11.62
C ASP A 319 -25.17 4.02 12.02
N PRO A 320 -24.75 4.72 13.09
CA PRO A 320 -23.42 4.58 13.62
C PRO A 320 -23.21 3.18 14.22
N CYS A 321 -21.98 2.69 14.18
CA CYS A 321 -21.60 1.43 14.83
C CYS A 321 -20.34 1.63 15.69
N ARG A 322 -19.92 0.58 16.38
CA ARG A 322 -18.65 0.53 17.10
C ARG A 322 -17.66 -0.35 16.33
N VAL A 323 -16.38 -0.13 16.54
CA VAL A 323 -15.34 -0.95 15.87
C VAL A 323 -15.44 -2.42 16.28
N GLU A 324 -15.83 -2.70 17.54
CA GLU A 324 -15.99 -4.06 18.06
C GLU A 324 -17.06 -4.86 17.32
N ASP A 325 -18.08 -4.19 16.76
CA ASP A 325 -19.15 -4.82 15.98
C ASP A 325 -18.64 -5.36 14.62
N LEU A 326 -17.41 -5.03 14.22
CA LEU A 326 -16.81 -5.32 12.93
C LEU A 326 -15.56 -6.21 13.03
N GLN A 327 -15.05 -6.46 14.25
CA GLN A 327 -13.79 -7.17 14.47
C GLN A 327 -13.93 -8.67 14.20
N VAL A 328 -12.82 -9.24 13.68
CA VAL A 328 -12.68 -10.68 13.44
C VAL A 328 -11.27 -11.15 13.79
N SER A 329 -11.16 -12.43 14.12
CA SER A 329 -9.88 -13.04 14.50
C SER A 329 -9.14 -13.68 13.30
N ASN A 330 -9.86 -14.01 12.22
CA ASN A 330 -9.30 -14.74 11.08
C ASN A 330 -10.12 -14.57 9.78
N ALA A 331 -9.55 -15.05 8.69
CA ALA A 331 -10.17 -14.98 7.36
C ALA A 331 -11.48 -15.78 7.24
N ALA A 332 -11.62 -16.87 7.97
CA ALA A 332 -12.86 -17.69 7.93
C ALA A 332 -14.03 -16.93 8.55
N GLU A 333 -13.83 -16.23 9.67
CA GLU A 333 -14.82 -15.34 10.28
C GLU A 333 -15.19 -14.19 9.35
N SER A 334 -14.20 -13.54 8.72
CA SER A 334 -14.43 -12.48 7.74
C SER A 334 -15.27 -12.99 6.55
N ALA A 335 -14.96 -14.17 6.03
CA ALA A 335 -15.73 -14.81 4.96
C ALA A 335 -17.17 -15.17 5.40
N ALA A 336 -17.35 -15.60 6.65
CA ALA A 336 -18.68 -15.90 7.19
C ALA A 336 -19.53 -14.63 7.30
N ILE A 337 -18.96 -13.51 7.76
CA ILE A 337 -19.65 -12.21 7.79
C ILE A 337 -20.09 -11.81 6.37
N LEU A 338 -19.20 -11.89 5.38
CA LEU A 338 -19.55 -11.55 4.00
C LEU A 338 -20.68 -12.43 3.45
N ARG A 339 -20.66 -13.75 3.70
CA ARG A 339 -21.74 -14.66 3.30
C ARG A 339 -23.08 -14.27 3.97
N ASN A 340 -23.06 -13.97 5.27
CA ASN A 340 -24.25 -13.58 6.01
C ASN A 340 -24.84 -12.26 5.48
N VAL A 341 -24.00 -11.26 5.22
CA VAL A 341 -24.44 -9.99 4.64
C VAL A 341 -25.02 -10.22 3.23
N PHE A 342 -24.38 -11.01 2.39
CA PHE A 342 -24.90 -11.33 1.05
C PHE A 342 -26.19 -12.17 1.08
N ALA A 343 -26.41 -12.92 2.15
CA ALA A 343 -27.69 -13.62 2.42
C ALA A 343 -28.78 -12.69 2.98
N GLY A 344 -28.49 -11.39 3.16
CA GLY A 344 -29.49 -10.39 3.58
C GLY A 344 -29.48 -10.03 5.06
N ALA A 345 -28.46 -10.46 5.84
CA ALA A 345 -28.32 -10.03 7.24
C ALA A 345 -28.22 -8.49 7.32
N LYS A 346 -28.91 -7.92 8.30
CA LYS A 346 -28.91 -6.47 8.59
C LYS A 346 -27.96 -6.16 9.75
N GLY A 347 -27.65 -4.88 9.96
CA GLY A 347 -26.86 -4.39 11.08
C GLY A 347 -25.48 -3.84 10.66
N PRO A 348 -24.59 -3.58 11.63
CA PRO A 348 -23.35 -2.84 11.43
C PRO A 348 -22.46 -3.34 10.29
N THR A 349 -22.29 -4.66 10.17
CA THR A 349 -21.47 -5.27 9.13
C THR A 349 -21.99 -5.05 7.71
N ARG A 350 -23.34 -5.04 7.57
CA ARG A 350 -23.98 -4.68 6.29
C ARG A 350 -23.84 -3.19 6.00
N ASP A 351 -24.06 -2.35 6.99
CA ASP A 351 -24.13 -0.91 6.78
C ASP A 351 -22.75 -0.32 6.44
N ILE A 352 -21.69 -0.77 7.11
CA ILE A 352 -20.33 -0.35 6.72
C ILE A 352 -19.94 -0.89 5.34
N LEU A 353 -20.39 -2.08 4.97
CA LEU A 353 -20.17 -2.63 3.64
C LEU A 353 -20.89 -1.81 2.57
N VAL A 354 -22.13 -1.39 2.85
CA VAL A 354 -22.90 -0.49 1.96
C VAL A 354 -22.22 0.87 1.84
N ALA A 355 -21.71 1.45 2.93
CA ALA A 355 -20.99 2.73 2.91
C ALA A 355 -19.76 2.66 1.99
N ASN A 356 -18.93 1.64 2.15
CA ASN A 356 -17.70 1.48 1.36
C ASN A 356 -18.00 1.10 -0.11
N ALA A 357 -18.99 0.26 -0.36
CA ALA A 357 -19.43 -0.05 -1.73
C ALA A 357 -20.03 1.20 -2.44
N ALA A 358 -20.77 2.03 -1.71
CA ALA A 358 -21.28 3.30 -2.22
C ALA A 358 -20.16 4.28 -2.57
N ALA A 359 -19.13 4.39 -1.71
CA ALA A 359 -17.94 5.19 -2.00
C ALA A 359 -17.20 4.68 -3.25
N ALA A 360 -17.09 3.36 -3.42
CA ALA A 360 -16.51 2.73 -4.61
C ALA A 360 -17.32 3.04 -5.88
N LEU A 361 -18.65 2.98 -5.81
CA LEU A 361 -19.55 3.35 -6.93
C LEU A 361 -19.50 4.84 -7.25
N LEU A 362 -19.38 5.71 -6.23
CA LEU A 362 -19.18 7.15 -6.43
C LEU A 362 -17.84 7.44 -7.12
N ALA A 363 -16.75 6.79 -6.67
CA ALA A 363 -15.45 6.89 -7.34
C ALA A 363 -15.51 6.49 -8.81
N ALA A 364 -16.34 5.49 -9.15
CA ALA A 364 -16.52 4.98 -10.51
C ALA A 364 -17.56 5.75 -11.33
N ASN A 365 -17.98 6.94 -10.91
CA ASN A 365 -18.99 7.78 -11.59
C ASN A 365 -20.35 7.07 -11.80
N ARG A 366 -20.71 6.12 -10.93
CA ARG A 366 -22.01 5.41 -10.99
C ARG A 366 -23.11 6.16 -10.25
N ALA A 367 -22.76 7.21 -9.52
CA ALA A 367 -23.66 8.09 -8.79
C ALA A 367 -23.09 9.50 -8.75
N GLU A 368 -23.95 10.51 -8.58
CA GLU A 368 -23.58 11.92 -8.49
C GLU A 368 -23.12 12.32 -7.07
N SER A 369 -23.56 11.59 -6.07
CA SER A 369 -23.25 11.84 -4.66
C SER A 369 -23.21 10.55 -3.87
N ILE A 370 -22.58 10.58 -2.69
CA ILE A 370 -22.55 9.42 -1.80
C ILE A 370 -23.97 9.01 -1.39
N ARG A 371 -24.88 9.96 -1.18
CA ARG A 371 -26.29 9.68 -0.83
C ARG A 371 -27.04 8.93 -1.93
N THR A 372 -26.76 9.22 -3.19
CA THR A 372 -27.37 8.52 -4.33
C THR A 372 -26.70 7.17 -4.61
N ALA A 373 -25.45 6.98 -4.16
CA ALA A 373 -24.72 5.71 -4.27
C ALA A 373 -25.17 4.66 -3.23
N ILE A 374 -25.55 5.08 -2.01
CA ILE A 374 -26.00 4.20 -0.93
C ILE A 374 -27.11 3.23 -1.37
N PRO A 375 -28.24 3.70 -1.96
CA PRO A 375 -29.29 2.78 -2.37
C PRO A 375 -28.86 1.83 -3.51
N LEU A 376 -27.89 2.20 -4.36
CA LEU A 376 -27.36 1.32 -5.40
C LEU A 376 -26.58 0.16 -4.78
N ALA A 377 -25.72 0.44 -3.80
CA ALA A 377 -24.97 -0.57 -3.05
C ALA A 377 -25.91 -1.47 -2.25
N ALA A 378 -26.86 -0.89 -1.52
CA ALA A 378 -27.86 -1.65 -0.74
C ALA A 378 -28.69 -2.58 -1.64
N ALA A 379 -29.17 -2.11 -2.78
CA ALA A 379 -29.93 -2.92 -3.73
C ALA A 379 -29.14 -4.08 -4.31
N ALA A 380 -27.81 -3.99 -4.46
CA ALA A 380 -26.98 -5.09 -4.92
C ALA A 380 -26.97 -6.25 -3.90
N ILE A 381 -27.03 -5.93 -2.62
CA ILE A 381 -27.15 -6.91 -1.54
C ILE A 381 -28.60 -7.43 -1.43
N ASP A 382 -29.56 -6.53 -1.25
CA ASP A 382 -30.93 -6.85 -0.91
C ASP A 382 -31.69 -7.64 -2.01
N THR A 383 -31.26 -7.50 -3.27
CA THR A 383 -31.79 -8.29 -4.41
C THR A 383 -31.04 -9.62 -4.62
N GLY A 384 -30.07 -9.96 -3.75
CA GLY A 384 -29.24 -11.16 -3.84
C GLY A 384 -28.23 -11.15 -5.00
N ARG A 385 -27.99 -10.00 -5.67
CA ARG A 385 -27.00 -9.92 -6.75
C ARG A 385 -25.59 -10.16 -6.26
N ALA A 386 -25.23 -9.65 -5.07
CA ALA A 386 -23.92 -9.85 -4.48
C ALA A 386 -23.64 -11.33 -4.16
N ALA A 387 -24.64 -12.06 -3.63
CA ALA A 387 -24.53 -13.49 -3.39
C ALA A 387 -24.30 -14.26 -4.69
N ARG A 388 -25.13 -14.03 -5.71
CA ARG A 388 -25.01 -14.71 -7.02
C ARG A 388 -23.67 -14.39 -7.71
N LEU A 389 -23.18 -13.15 -7.64
CA LEU A 389 -21.88 -12.79 -8.21
C LEU A 389 -20.74 -13.52 -7.50
N CYS A 390 -20.79 -13.60 -6.16
CA CYS A 390 -19.79 -14.32 -5.38
C CYS A 390 -19.75 -15.82 -5.73
N GLU A 391 -20.90 -16.46 -5.83
CA GLU A 391 -21.02 -17.86 -6.27
C GLU A 391 -20.47 -18.05 -7.69
N TRP A 392 -20.79 -17.16 -8.61
CA TRP A 392 -20.29 -17.20 -9.98
C TRP A 392 -18.78 -17.01 -10.06
N LEU A 393 -18.22 -16.07 -9.31
CA LEU A 393 -16.78 -15.87 -9.18
C LEU A 393 -16.07 -17.15 -8.69
N ILE A 394 -16.60 -17.77 -7.63
CA ILE A 394 -16.06 -19.03 -7.08
C ILE A 394 -16.08 -20.13 -8.16
N LYS A 395 -17.20 -20.33 -8.82
CA LYS A 395 -17.36 -21.34 -9.87
C LYS A 395 -16.40 -21.08 -11.03
N PHE A 396 -16.39 -19.85 -11.56
CA PHE A 396 -15.56 -19.47 -12.72
C PHE A 396 -14.08 -19.68 -12.47
N THR A 397 -13.59 -19.29 -11.27
CA THR A 397 -12.16 -19.41 -10.93
C THR A 397 -11.72 -20.86 -10.70
N ARG A 398 -12.64 -21.76 -10.31
CA ARG A 398 -12.35 -23.20 -10.12
C ARG A 398 -12.43 -24.01 -11.39
N GLU A 399 -13.34 -23.71 -12.30
CA GLU A 399 -13.51 -24.45 -13.55
C GLU A 399 -12.41 -24.18 -14.57
N ARG A 400 -11.62 -23.12 -14.39
CA ARG A 400 -10.57 -22.68 -15.31
C ARG A 400 -9.15 -22.68 -14.71
N ALA A 401 -8.99 -23.41 -13.61
CA ALA A 401 -7.70 -23.57 -12.93
C ALA A 401 -6.83 -24.67 -13.60
#